data_a7272e9300d2af1c242019f8b21aae99
#
_entry.id   a7272e9300d2af1c242019f8b21aae99
#
_cell.length_a   1.000
_cell.length_b   1.000
_cell.length_c   1.000
_cell.angle_alpha   90.00
_cell.angle_beta   90.00
_cell.angle_gamma   90.00
#
_symmetry.space_group_name_H-M   'P 1'
#
loop_
_entity.id
_entity.type
_entity.pdbx_description
1 polymer ?
#
loop_
_entity_poly.entity_id
_entity_poly.type
_entity_poly.pdbx_seq_one_letter_code
_entity_poly.pdbx_strand_id
1 'polypeptide(L)'
;MQAEAAIEAVAQAMREPVSLEYDLDGAGRGHRDSALAELLCRLTGAEDACIVNNNAAAVLLMLAATANGKEVVVSRGELVEIGGAFRIPDVMRQAGCTLHEVGATNRTHAKDCRAADRKSVV
;
A
#
# COMPACT_ATOMS: atom_id res chain seq x y z
N MET A 1 21.27 -3.94 3.19
CA MET A 1 22.26 -3.23 4.01
C MET A 1 21.81 -1.77 4.03
N GLN A 2 21.61 -1.17 5.20
CA GLN A 2 21.22 0.24 5.31
C GLN A 2 22.44 1.13 5.09
N ALA A 3 22.20 2.34 4.54
CA ALA A 3 23.27 3.32 4.39
C ALA A 3 23.77 3.79 5.76
N GLU A 4 25.08 3.96 5.93
CA GLU A 4 25.71 4.39 7.19
C GLU A 4 25.10 5.70 7.72
N ALA A 5 24.86 6.66 6.84
CA ALA A 5 24.20 7.92 7.19
C ALA A 5 22.78 7.73 7.78
N ALA A 6 22.05 6.70 7.35
CA ALA A 6 20.73 6.40 7.92
C ALA A 6 20.84 5.82 9.34
N ILE A 7 21.86 4.99 9.58
CA ILE A 7 22.13 4.42 10.90
C ILE A 7 22.51 5.54 11.89
N GLU A 8 23.38 6.44 11.48
CA GLU A 8 23.80 7.59 12.28
C GLU A 8 22.63 8.51 12.60
N ALA A 9 21.76 8.83 11.61
CA ALA A 9 20.57 9.66 11.80
C ALA A 9 19.56 9.04 12.80
N VAL A 10 19.35 7.73 12.72
CA VAL A 10 18.49 7.01 13.68
C VAL A 10 19.12 7.04 15.08
N ALA A 11 20.42 6.79 15.20
CA ALA A 11 21.12 6.82 16.48
C ALA A 11 21.07 8.22 17.15
N GLN A 12 21.16 9.27 16.35
CA GLN A 12 21.02 10.64 16.83
C GLN A 12 19.58 10.93 17.28
N ALA A 13 18.57 10.57 16.48
CA ALA A 13 17.17 10.75 16.84
C ALA A 13 16.74 10.01 18.12
N MET A 14 17.45 8.91 18.45
CA MET A 14 17.22 8.18 19.71
C MET A 14 17.83 8.89 20.95
N ARG A 15 18.76 9.82 20.75
CA ARG A 15 19.44 10.55 21.85
C ARG A 15 18.86 11.91 22.13
N GLU A 16 18.16 12.48 21.15
CA GLU A 16 17.67 13.87 21.20
C GLU A 16 16.15 13.91 21.09
N PRO A 17 15.50 14.93 21.65
CA PRO A 17 14.07 15.18 21.40
C PRO A 17 13.83 15.39 19.90
N VAL A 18 12.85 14.71 19.36
CA VAL A 18 12.44 14.84 17.94
C VAL A 18 11.02 15.34 17.84
N SER A 19 10.75 16.19 16.84
CA SER A 19 9.41 16.71 16.56
C SER A 19 8.64 15.67 15.73
N LEU A 20 7.82 14.82 16.40
CA LEU A 20 7.02 13.80 15.75
C LEU A 20 5.63 14.29 15.35
N GLU A 21 5.01 15.11 16.19
CA GLU A 21 3.61 15.54 16.03
C GLU A 21 3.48 17.07 16.06
N TYR A 22 4.59 17.78 16.04
CA TYR A 22 4.58 19.24 16.08
C TYR A 22 5.25 19.78 14.81
N ASP A 23 4.51 20.57 14.07
CA ASP A 23 5.00 21.29 12.90
C ASP A 23 5.77 22.52 13.41
N LEU A 24 7.08 22.53 13.19
CA LEU A 24 7.97 23.61 13.62
C LEU A 24 7.79 24.88 12.79
N ASP A 25 7.38 24.78 11.54
CA ASP A 25 7.17 25.90 10.65
C ASP A 25 5.80 26.55 10.85
N GLY A 26 4.76 25.73 10.99
CA GLY A 26 3.38 26.15 11.25
C GLY A 26 3.07 26.44 12.71
N ALA A 27 4.00 26.18 13.65
CA ALA A 27 3.86 26.34 15.09
C ALA A 27 2.58 25.69 15.65
N GLY A 28 2.25 24.48 15.16
CA GLY A 28 1.04 23.76 15.49
C GLY A 28 1.20 22.25 15.54
N ARG A 29 0.09 21.55 15.81
CA ARG A 29 0.08 20.10 15.77
C ARG A 29 0.09 19.62 14.31
N GLY A 30 1.11 18.83 13.95
CA GLY A 30 1.27 18.19 12.63
C GLY A 30 0.92 16.70 12.65
N HIS A 31 0.91 16.09 11.47
CA HIS A 31 0.81 14.64 11.32
C HIS A 31 2.21 14.01 11.38
N ARG A 32 2.31 12.82 11.99
CA ARG A 32 3.59 12.09 12.14
C ARG A 32 4.28 11.76 10.81
N ASP A 33 3.48 11.58 9.77
CA ASP A 33 3.93 11.10 8.48
C ASP A 33 4.23 12.22 7.48
N SER A 34 3.95 13.49 7.83
CA SER A 34 4.03 14.62 6.87
C SER A 34 5.38 14.72 6.16
N ALA A 35 6.48 14.64 6.88
CA ALA A 35 7.82 14.72 6.29
C ALA A 35 8.13 13.51 5.38
N LEU A 36 7.65 12.32 5.74
CA LEU A 36 7.83 11.12 4.94
C LEU A 36 6.91 11.10 3.73
N ALA A 37 5.66 11.55 3.88
CA ALA A 37 4.71 11.69 2.78
C ALA A 37 5.25 12.67 1.73
N GLU A 38 5.73 13.85 2.14
CA GLU A 38 6.34 14.83 1.24
C GLU A 38 7.54 14.26 0.48
N LEU A 39 8.43 13.54 1.17
CA LEU A 39 9.58 12.90 0.52
C LEU A 39 9.14 11.85 -0.51
N LEU A 40 8.16 11.01 -0.17
CA LEU A 40 7.61 10.00 -1.08
C LEU A 40 6.94 10.66 -2.29
N CYS A 41 6.15 11.69 -2.10
CA CYS A 41 5.53 12.45 -3.20
C CYS A 41 6.59 13.03 -4.15
N ARG A 42 7.66 13.58 -3.62
CA ARG A 42 8.79 14.08 -4.44
C ARG A 42 9.50 12.98 -5.23
N LEU A 43 9.65 11.78 -4.65
CA LEU A 43 10.33 10.65 -5.30
C LEU A 43 9.46 9.94 -6.34
N THR A 44 8.15 9.88 -6.12
CA THR A 44 7.23 9.08 -6.95
C THR A 44 6.38 9.93 -7.90
N GLY A 45 6.24 11.22 -7.64
CA GLY A 45 5.30 12.09 -8.33
C GLY A 45 3.84 11.91 -7.90
N ALA A 46 3.58 11.18 -6.82
CA ALA A 46 2.24 11.00 -6.25
C ALA A 46 1.73 12.31 -5.62
N GLU A 47 0.41 12.47 -5.57
CA GLU A 47 -0.25 13.64 -4.96
C GLU A 47 -0.22 13.58 -3.42
N ASP A 48 -0.26 12.35 -2.86
CA ASP A 48 -0.16 12.10 -1.42
C ASP A 48 0.43 10.72 -1.15
N ALA A 49 0.88 10.47 0.07
CA ALA A 49 1.44 9.19 0.51
C ALA A 49 1.16 8.94 1.98
N CYS A 50 0.92 7.67 2.32
CA CYS A 50 0.88 7.24 3.71
C CYS A 50 1.80 6.03 3.91
N ILE A 51 2.30 5.86 5.12
CA ILE A 51 3.19 4.77 5.49
C ILE A 51 2.48 3.86 6.47
N VAL A 52 2.57 2.57 6.24
CA VAL A 52 2.07 1.52 7.11
C VAL A 52 3.21 0.58 7.50
N ASN A 53 3.00 -0.21 8.51
CA ASN A 53 4.05 -1.05 9.11
C ASN A 53 4.54 -2.22 8.22
N ASN A 54 3.77 -2.62 7.21
CA ASN A 54 4.16 -3.67 6.26
C ASN A 54 3.30 -3.66 4.99
N ASN A 55 3.72 -4.44 3.98
CA ASN A 55 3.02 -4.54 2.70
C ASN A 55 1.61 -5.14 2.83
N ALA A 56 1.37 -6.08 3.74
CA ALA A 56 0.03 -6.66 3.93
C ALA A 56 -0.97 -5.59 4.38
N ALA A 57 -0.56 -4.73 5.31
CA ALA A 57 -1.36 -3.60 5.75
C ALA A 57 -1.58 -2.57 4.62
N ALA A 58 -0.57 -2.32 3.77
CA ALA A 58 -0.71 -1.45 2.62
C ALA A 58 -1.75 -1.96 1.62
N VAL A 59 -1.69 -3.24 1.27
CA VAL A 59 -2.66 -3.87 0.35
C VAL A 59 -4.07 -3.84 0.94
N LEU A 60 -4.23 -4.19 2.22
CA LEU A 60 -5.52 -4.16 2.90
C LEU A 60 -6.11 -2.74 2.91
N LEU A 61 -5.31 -1.75 3.29
CA LEU A 61 -5.74 -0.34 3.35
C LEU A 61 -6.15 0.18 1.97
N MET A 62 -5.31 -0.06 0.96
CA MET A 62 -5.59 0.33 -0.42
C MET A 62 -6.92 -0.24 -0.92
N LEU A 63 -7.13 -1.55 -0.76
CA LEU A 63 -8.34 -2.23 -1.20
C LEU A 63 -9.57 -1.77 -0.42
N ALA A 64 -9.48 -1.63 0.89
CA ALA A 64 -10.57 -1.15 1.72
C ALA A 64 -10.99 0.29 1.36
N ALA A 65 -10.04 1.15 1.04
CA ALA A 65 -10.30 2.54 0.69
C ALA A 65 -10.89 2.72 -0.72
N THR A 66 -10.47 1.89 -1.70
CA THR A 66 -10.80 2.11 -3.11
C THR A 66 -11.83 1.14 -3.66
N ALA A 67 -11.92 -0.07 -3.10
CA ALA A 67 -12.66 -1.19 -3.66
C ALA A 67 -13.61 -1.91 -2.69
N ASN A 68 -13.85 -1.36 -1.51
CA ASN A 68 -14.83 -1.92 -0.57
C ASN A 68 -16.21 -2.04 -1.24
N GLY A 69 -16.83 -3.22 -1.15
CA GLY A 69 -18.11 -3.51 -1.80
C GLY A 69 -18.05 -3.69 -3.31
N LYS A 70 -16.86 -3.64 -3.92
CA LYS A 70 -16.69 -3.77 -5.37
C LYS A 70 -16.02 -5.09 -5.75
N GLU A 71 -16.10 -5.42 -7.03
CA GLU A 71 -15.37 -6.52 -7.65
C GLU A 71 -13.95 -6.06 -8.00
N VAL A 72 -12.95 -6.89 -7.69
CA VAL A 72 -11.54 -6.61 -7.97
C VAL A 72 -10.98 -7.71 -8.85
N VAL A 73 -10.49 -7.32 -10.02
CA VAL A 73 -9.90 -8.24 -11.00
C VAL A 73 -8.47 -8.57 -10.61
N VAL A 74 -8.16 -9.85 -10.50
CA VAL A 74 -6.83 -10.35 -10.14
C VAL A 74 -6.42 -11.47 -11.08
N SER A 75 -5.16 -11.43 -11.53
CA SER A 75 -4.56 -12.55 -12.27
C SER A 75 -4.50 -13.80 -11.39
N ARG A 76 -4.94 -14.93 -11.92
CA ARG A 76 -4.88 -16.22 -11.21
C ARG A 76 -3.45 -16.59 -10.80
N GLY A 77 -2.44 -16.16 -11.55
CA GLY A 77 -1.03 -16.34 -11.20
C GLY A 77 -0.55 -15.51 -10.02
N GLU A 78 -1.32 -14.50 -9.61
CA GLU A 78 -1.00 -13.62 -8.48
C GLU A 78 -1.75 -13.98 -7.19
N LEU A 79 -2.56 -15.03 -7.21
CA LEU A 79 -3.25 -15.55 -6.03
C LEU A 79 -2.28 -16.38 -5.18
N VAL A 80 -1.32 -15.68 -4.60
CA VAL A 80 -0.20 -16.28 -3.87
C VAL A 80 -0.46 -16.33 -2.37
N GLU A 81 0.19 -17.28 -1.71
CA GLU A 81 0.39 -17.30 -0.27
C GLU A 81 1.87 -17.07 0.00
N ILE A 82 2.21 -16.04 0.77
CA ILE A 82 3.58 -15.67 1.12
C ILE A 82 3.70 -15.34 2.61
N GLY A 83 4.92 -15.42 3.14
CA GLY A 83 5.24 -14.93 4.49
C GLY A 83 4.43 -15.52 5.63
N GLY A 84 4.11 -16.82 5.59
CA GLY A 84 3.50 -17.51 6.73
C GLY A 84 1.98 -17.30 6.88
N ALA A 85 1.23 -17.44 5.79
CA ALA A 85 -0.24 -17.39 5.69
C ALA A 85 -0.84 -16.06 5.20
N PHE A 86 -0.06 -15.15 4.63
CA PHE A 86 -0.61 -14.02 3.89
C PHE A 86 -1.14 -14.50 2.54
N ARG A 87 -2.45 -14.56 2.41
CA ARG A 87 -3.16 -14.97 1.17
C ARG A 87 -3.89 -13.79 0.57
N ILE A 88 -3.62 -13.50 -0.70
CA ILE A 88 -4.30 -12.40 -1.43
C ILE A 88 -5.83 -12.53 -1.36
N PRO A 89 -6.47 -13.70 -1.60
CA PRO A 89 -7.92 -13.83 -1.49
C PRO A 89 -8.48 -13.49 -0.11
N ASP A 90 -7.75 -13.82 0.96
CA ASP A 90 -8.19 -13.55 2.33
C ASP A 90 -8.11 -12.06 2.65
N VAL A 91 -7.06 -11.38 2.20
CA VAL A 91 -6.90 -9.93 2.34
C VAL A 91 -7.99 -9.18 1.57
N MET A 92 -8.31 -9.61 0.35
CA MET A 92 -9.39 -9.00 -0.44
C MET A 92 -10.76 -9.16 0.24
N ARG A 93 -11.05 -10.34 0.78
CA ARG A 93 -12.27 -10.59 1.55
C ARG A 93 -12.33 -9.72 2.80
N GLN A 94 -11.21 -9.59 3.52
CA GLN A 94 -11.10 -8.73 4.70
C GLN A 94 -11.30 -7.25 4.37
N ALA A 95 -10.87 -6.82 3.18
CA ALA A 95 -11.10 -5.47 2.67
C ALA A 95 -12.54 -5.22 2.17
N GLY A 96 -13.41 -6.24 2.20
CA GLY A 96 -14.79 -6.16 1.71
C GLY A 96 -14.93 -6.24 0.19
N CYS A 97 -13.90 -6.74 -0.50
CA CYS A 97 -13.91 -6.88 -1.96
C CYS A 97 -14.43 -8.25 -2.40
N THR A 98 -15.03 -8.30 -3.58
CA THR A 98 -15.33 -9.56 -4.30
C THR A 98 -14.21 -9.86 -5.28
N LEU A 99 -13.62 -11.05 -5.16
CA LEU A 99 -12.53 -11.49 -6.04
C LEU A 99 -13.07 -11.93 -7.40
N HIS A 100 -12.50 -11.39 -8.46
CA HIS A 100 -12.72 -11.82 -9.85
C HIS A 100 -11.41 -12.32 -10.46
N GLU A 101 -11.26 -13.62 -10.57
CA GLU A 101 -10.07 -14.25 -11.13
C GLU A 101 -10.06 -14.24 -12.64
N VAL A 102 -8.93 -13.86 -13.25
CA VAL A 102 -8.74 -13.87 -14.71
C VAL A 102 -7.44 -14.58 -15.11
N GLY A 103 -7.41 -15.05 -16.37
CA GLY A 103 -6.26 -15.74 -16.94
C GLY A 103 -6.06 -17.15 -16.40
N ALA A 104 -4.84 -17.65 -16.56
CA ALA A 104 -4.38 -18.93 -16.08
C ALA A 104 -3.26 -18.77 -15.03
N THR A 105 -2.94 -19.84 -14.31
CA THR A 105 -1.96 -19.81 -13.22
C THR A 105 -0.57 -19.39 -13.67
N ASN A 106 -0.20 -19.67 -14.91
CA ASN A 106 1.11 -19.38 -15.48
C ASN A 106 1.10 -18.27 -16.54
N ARG A 107 -0.08 -17.77 -16.91
CA ARG A 107 -0.18 -16.70 -17.92
C ARG A 107 -1.52 -15.97 -17.89
N THR A 108 -1.44 -14.65 -17.85
CA THR A 108 -2.58 -13.73 -18.00
C THR A 108 -2.29 -12.75 -19.13
N HIS A 109 -3.27 -12.52 -19.98
CA HIS A 109 -3.18 -11.57 -21.08
C HIS A 109 -4.06 -10.34 -20.80
N ALA A 110 -3.71 -9.21 -21.37
CA ALA A 110 -4.51 -7.99 -21.27
C ALA A 110 -5.99 -8.16 -21.71
N LYS A 111 -6.24 -9.09 -22.64
CA LYS A 111 -7.61 -9.45 -23.07
C LYS A 111 -8.46 -10.04 -21.94
N ASP A 112 -7.84 -10.79 -21.01
CA ASP A 112 -8.54 -11.45 -19.91
C ASP A 112 -9.05 -10.39 -18.91
N CYS A 113 -8.21 -9.40 -18.59
CA CYS A 113 -8.61 -8.26 -17.77
C CYS A 113 -9.69 -7.41 -18.44
N ARG A 114 -9.55 -7.11 -19.75
CA ARG A 114 -10.56 -6.34 -20.48
C ARG A 114 -11.92 -7.04 -20.58
N ALA A 115 -11.93 -8.38 -20.61
CA ALA A 115 -13.16 -9.16 -20.64
C ALA A 115 -13.89 -9.13 -19.29
N ALA A 116 -13.15 -9.04 -18.19
CA ALA A 116 -13.71 -8.86 -16.84
C ALA A 116 -14.29 -7.45 -16.66
N ASP A 117 -13.57 -6.40 -17.07
CA ASP A 117 -13.95 -5.01 -16.96
C ASP A 117 -15.30 -4.70 -17.65
N ARG A 118 -15.56 -5.33 -18.81
CA ARG A 118 -16.82 -5.16 -19.55
C ARG A 118 -18.05 -5.80 -18.87
N LYS A 119 -17.86 -6.68 -17.90
CA LYS A 119 -18.97 -7.33 -17.17
C LYS A 119 -19.39 -6.55 -15.92
N SER A 120 -18.57 -5.63 -15.46
CA SER A 120 -18.83 -4.80 -14.28
C SER A 120 -19.60 -3.50 -14.60
N VAL A 121 -20.02 -3.32 -15.86
CA VAL A 121 -20.86 -2.20 -16.29
C VAL A 121 -22.28 -2.75 -16.57
N VAL A 122 -23.01 -3.02 -15.49
CA VAL A 122 -24.48 -3.15 -15.51
C VAL A 122 -25.03 -2.41 -14.32
#